data_56777afb830397a19bfb008b210b091f
#
_entry.id   56777afb830397a19bfb008b210b091f
#
_cell.length_a   1.000
_cell.length_b   1.000
_cell.length_c   1.000
_cell.angle_alpha   90.00
_cell.angle_beta   90.00
_cell.angle_gamma   90.00
#
_symmetry.space_group_name_H-M   'P 1'
#
loop_
_entity.id
_entity.type
_entity.pdbx_description
1 polymer ?
#
loop_
_entity_poly.entity_id
_entity_poly.type
_entity_poly.pdbx_seq_one_letter_code
_entity_poly.pdbx_strand_id
1 'polypeptide(L)'
;MSRRHAAAMTLALFGAAPAAPPSQRIAGVDEAGRGPLAGPVAVAAVVFDPLRPRINGLDDSKQLSAARREQLYTRITERALAWHLVLVDAARIDQLNIYQATLQGMREAVAAVAHAAEFARIDGNVVPKGLALPGEALVGGDGIDRAIMAASIIAKVARDRYMHDLHERHPQYGFAQHKGYGTPAHLAALREHGPCSEHR
;
A
#
# COMPACT_ATOMS: atom_id res chain seq x y z
N MET A 1 11.54 36.22 -56.29
CA MET A 1 11.54 36.18 -54.80
C MET A 1 11.44 34.76 -54.36
N SER A 2 12.48 34.32 -53.64
CA SER A 2 12.84 32.91 -53.48
C SER A 2 11.99 32.17 -52.41
N ARG A 3 11.51 30.95 -52.74
CA ARG A 3 10.78 30.03 -51.88
C ARG A 3 11.54 29.65 -50.55
N ARG A 4 12.74 30.18 -50.33
CA ARG A 4 13.55 29.89 -49.10
C ARG A 4 13.19 30.78 -47.92
N HIS A 5 12.43 31.88 -48.07
CA HIS A 5 12.01 32.75 -46.97
C HIS A 5 10.72 32.31 -46.26
N ALA A 6 9.90 31.49 -46.91
CA ALA A 6 8.64 31.00 -46.29
C ALA A 6 8.87 29.84 -45.31
N ALA A 7 9.94 29.05 -45.46
CA ALA A 7 10.22 27.90 -44.59
C ALA A 7 10.84 28.30 -43.25
N ALA A 8 11.51 29.47 -43.18
CA ALA A 8 12.15 29.91 -41.92
C ALA A 8 11.17 30.57 -40.93
N MET A 9 10.00 31.03 -41.41
CA MET A 9 9.02 31.69 -40.54
C MET A 9 8.04 30.72 -39.87
N THR A 10 7.92 29.49 -40.36
CA THR A 10 6.99 28.49 -39.79
C THR A 10 7.58 27.75 -38.59
N LEU A 11 8.89 27.73 -38.42
CA LEU A 11 9.57 27.06 -37.28
C LEU A 11 9.60 27.90 -36.00
N ALA A 12 9.31 29.20 -36.07
CA ALA A 12 9.29 30.08 -34.89
C ALA A 12 7.91 30.16 -34.19
N LEU A 13 6.87 29.54 -34.76
CA LEU A 13 5.51 29.55 -34.20
C LEU A 13 5.18 28.32 -33.35
N PHE A 14 6.01 27.30 -33.38
CA PHE A 14 5.92 26.19 -32.41
C PHE A 14 6.89 26.47 -31.29
N GLY A 15 6.41 27.25 -30.30
CA GLY A 15 7.13 27.38 -29.03
C GLY A 15 7.49 25.96 -28.54
N ALA A 16 8.70 25.82 -28.01
CA ALA A 16 9.13 24.54 -27.40
C ALA A 16 7.98 24.02 -26.53
N ALA A 17 7.57 22.78 -26.77
CA ALA A 17 6.55 22.15 -25.94
C ALA A 17 6.94 22.41 -24.48
N PRO A 18 6.01 22.89 -23.62
CA PRO A 18 6.33 23.14 -22.22
C PRO A 18 7.00 21.90 -21.68
N ALA A 19 8.16 22.06 -21.04
CA ALA A 19 8.86 20.97 -20.38
C ALA A 19 7.82 20.26 -19.51
N ALA A 20 7.71 18.93 -19.65
CA ALA A 20 6.80 18.14 -18.82
C ALA A 20 7.03 18.56 -17.35
N PRO A 21 5.96 18.82 -16.57
CA PRO A 21 6.12 19.21 -15.18
C PRO A 21 7.00 18.17 -14.49
N PRO A 22 7.87 18.59 -13.55
CA PRO A 22 8.71 17.65 -12.82
C PRO A 22 7.79 16.55 -12.30
N SER A 23 8.17 15.29 -12.54
CA SER A 23 7.34 14.15 -12.18
C SER A 23 7.10 14.16 -10.67
N GLN A 24 5.86 14.38 -10.28
CA GLN A 24 5.43 14.50 -8.88
C GLN A 24 5.76 13.22 -8.12
N ARG A 25 6.37 13.34 -6.95
CA ARG A 25 6.61 12.22 -6.05
C ARG A 25 5.35 11.91 -5.27
N ILE A 26 4.78 10.74 -5.55
CA ILE A 26 3.49 10.30 -5.02
C ILE A 26 3.73 9.18 -4.00
N ALA A 27 3.14 9.31 -2.81
CA ALA A 27 3.02 8.25 -1.84
C ALA A 27 1.78 7.41 -2.18
N GLY A 28 1.97 6.17 -2.61
CA GLY A 28 0.88 5.20 -2.74
C GLY A 28 0.63 4.51 -1.42
N VAL A 29 -0.64 4.36 -1.02
CA VAL A 29 -1.04 3.84 0.29
C VAL A 29 -2.08 2.75 0.11
N ASP A 30 -1.90 1.63 0.80
CA ASP A 30 -2.85 0.52 0.82
C ASP A 30 -2.79 -0.24 2.16
N GLU A 31 -3.79 -1.09 2.42
CA GLU A 31 -3.87 -1.89 3.62
C GLU A 31 -4.11 -3.38 3.34
N ALA A 32 -3.76 -4.21 4.31
CA ALA A 32 -4.11 -5.63 4.34
C ALA A 32 -4.67 -6.02 5.70
N GLY A 33 -5.71 -6.87 5.72
CA GLY A 33 -6.19 -7.45 6.96
C GLY A 33 -7.40 -6.79 7.59
N ARG A 34 -8.27 -6.10 6.86
CA ARG A 34 -9.52 -5.54 7.41
C ARG A 34 -10.60 -6.60 7.70
N GLY A 35 -10.68 -7.63 6.86
CA GLY A 35 -11.71 -8.67 6.97
C GLY A 35 -11.48 -9.80 7.98
N PRO A 36 -10.26 -10.15 8.40
CA PRO A 36 -10.00 -11.20 9.39
C PRO A 36 -10.59 -10.91 10.78
N LEU A 37 -10.79 -11.98 11.56
CA LEU A 37 -11.23 -11.95 12.96
C LEU A 37 -10.06 -11.81 13.94
N ALA A 38 -8.81 -11.94 13.47
CA ALA A 38 -7.61 -11.90 14.31
C ALA A 38 -6.43 -11.27 13.59
N GLY A 39 -5.51 -10.74 14.37
CA GLY A 39 -4.27 -10.10 13.94
C GLY A 39 -4.47 -8.63 13.53
N PRO A 40 -3.39 -7.93 13.22
CA PRO A 40 -3.41 -6.51 12.93
C PRO A 40 -4.00 -6.18 11.55
N VAL A 41 -4.37 -4.91 11.37
CA VAL A 41 -4.40 -4.28 10.04
C VAL A 41 -3.00 -3.77 9.73
N ALA A 42 -2.42 -4.20 8.63
CA ALA A 42 -1.17 -3.68 8.11
C ALA A 42 -1.48 -2.58 7.09
N VAL A 43 -0.92 -1.40 7.27
CA VAL A 43 -1.04 -0.28 6.33
C VAL A 43 0.35 0.12 5.88
N ALA A 44 0.55 0.27 4.57
CA ALA A 44 1.84 0.69 4.04
C ALA A 44 1.71 1.96 3.18
N ALA A 45 2.76 2.76 3.17
CA ALA A 45 2.97 3.87 2.24
C ALA A 45 4.29 3.67 1.52
N VAL A 46 4.31 3.88 0.20
CA VAL A 46 5.51 3.73 -0.64
C VAL A 46 5.66 4.92 -1.58
N VAL A 47 6.86 5.47 -1.64
CA VAL A 47 7.24 6.56 -2.55
C VAL A 47 8.35 6.07 -3.47
N PHE A 48 8.13 6.17 -4.79
CA PHE A 48 9.18 5.88 -5.75
C PHE A 48 9.86 7.17 -6.25
N ASP A 49 11.16 7.05 -6.52
CA ASP A 49 11.89 8.08 -7.25
C ASP A 49 11.51 7.98 -8.74
N PRO A 50 10.87 9.00 -9.32
CA PRO A 50 10.50 9.00 -10.72
C PRO A 50 11.69 8.93 -11.69
N LEU A 51 12.89 9.30 -11.22
CA LEU A 51 14.11 9.27 -12.02
C LEU A 51 14.80 7.91 -12.00
N ARG A 52 14.41 7.00 -11.12
CA ARG A 52 14.99 5.65 -11.06
C ARG A 52 14.25 4.65 -11.97
N PRO A 53 14.95 3.61 -12.46
CA PRO A 53 14.33 2.55 -13.24
C PRO A 53 13.16 1.90 -12.50
N ARG A 54 12.06 1.64 -13.20
CA ARG A 54 10.85 1.04 -12.63
C ARG A 54 11.12 -0.38 -12.12
N ILE A 55 10.43 -0.77 -11.05
CA ILE A 55 10.35 -2.17 -10.63
C ILE A 55 9.32 -2.86 -11.53
N ASN A 56 9.77 -3.87 -12.30
CA ASN A 56 8.88 -4.63 -13.17
C ASN A 56 8.17 -5.75 -12.41
N GLY A 57 6.93 -6.04 -12.82
CA GLY A 57 6.10 -7.12 -12.29
C GLY A 57 5.37 -6.77 -11.00
N LEU A 58 5.22 -5.47 -10.69
CA LEU A 58 4.24 -5.01 -9.71
C LEU A 58 2.84 -5.27 -10.28
N ASP A 59 1.96 -5.76 -9.42
CA ASP A 59 0.56 -6.07 -9.72
C ASP A 59 -0.22 -6.07 -8.40
N ASP A 60 -1.56 -6.16 -8.45
CA ASP A 60 -2.39 -6.41 -7.28
C ASP A 60 -1.83 -7.60 -6.49
N SER A 61 -1.57 -7.40 -5.21
CA SER A 61 -0.95 -8.41 -4.34
C SER A 61 -1.73 -9.72 -4.28
N LYS A 62 -3.04 -9.70 -4.55
CA LYS A 62 -3.93 -10.87 -4.58
C LYS A 62 -3.72 -11.73 -5.83
N GLN A 63 -3.24 -11.12 -6.95
CA GLN A 63 -2.94 -11.82 -8.20
C GLN A 63 -1.55 -12.48 -8.19
N LEU A 64 -0.69 -12.10 -7.25
CA LEU A 64 0.68 -12.60 -7.15
C LEU A 64 0.77 -13.85 -6.25
N SER A 65 1.64 -14.79 -6.60
CA SER A 65 2.01 -15.87 -5.70
C SER A 65 2.75 -15.36 -4.46
N ALA A 66 2.73 -16.11 -3.35
CA ALA A 66 3.44 -15.74 -2.12
C ALA A 66 4.95 -15.53 -2.38
N ALA A 67 5.59 -16.44 -3.11
CA ALA A 67 7.01 -16.32 -3.46
C ALA A 67 7.30 -15.06 -4.29
N ARG A 68 6.38 -14.70 -5.22
CA ARG A 68 6.54 -13.49 -6.02
C ARG A 68 6.37 -12.23 -5.19
N ARG A 69 5.41 -12.20 -4.25
CA ARG A 69 5.27 -11.09 -3.30
C ARG A 69 6.52 -10.88 -2.45
N GLU A 70 7.13 -11.95 -1.93
CA GLU A 70 8.37 -11.87 -1.16
C GLU A 70 9.54 -11.29 -1.97
N GLN A 71 9.72 -11.74 -3.22
CA GLN A 71 10.74 -11.16 -4.11
C GLN A 71 10.51 -9.67 -4.38
N LEU A 72 9.26 -9.28 -4.59
CA LEU A 72 8.91 -7.88 -4.83
C LEU A 72 9.03 -7.04 -3.55
N TYR A 73 8.66 -7.58 -2.39
CA TYR A 73 8.86 -6.93 -1.09
C TYR A 73 10.32 -6.47 -0.93
N THR A 74 11.28 -7.40 -1.09
CA THR A 74 12.72 -7.07 -1.00
C THR A 74 13.11 -5.97 -1.99
N ARG A 75 12.69 -6.10 -3.26
CA ARG A 75 13.00 -5.11 -4.30
C ARG A 75 12.37 -3.74 -4.03
N ILE A 76 11.16 -3.70 -3.46
CA ILE A 76 10.47 -2.45 -3.11
C ILE A 76 11.22 -1.77 -1.96
N THR A 77 11.50 -2.49 -0.88
CA THR A 77 12.16 -1.95 0.32
C THR A 77 13.57 -1.44 0.05
N GLU A 78 14.30 -2.07 -0.88
CA GLU A 78 15.65 -1.64 -1.29
C GLU A 78 15.65 -0.45 -2.25
N ARG A 79 14.59 -0.26 -3.04
CA ARG A 79 14.60 0.67 -4.17
C ARG A 79 13.60 1.82 -4.04
N ALA A 80 12.66 1.77 -3.12
CA ALA A 80 11.79 2.89 -2.83
C ALA A 80 12.62 4.09 -2.34
N LEU A 81 12.19 5.30 -2.66
CA LEU A 81 12.76 6.52 -2.11
C LEU A 81 12.46 6.63 -0.61
N ALA A 82 11.23 6.27 -0.24
CA ALA A 82 10.79 6.10 1.14
C ALA A 82 9.66 5.07 1.18
N TRP A 83 9.56 4.37 2.29
CA TRP A 83 8.41 3.53 2.60
C TRP A 83 8.22 3.42 4.11
N HIS A 84 7.00 3.16 4.52
CA HIS A 84 6.68 2.92 5.92
C HIS A 84 5.56 1.90 6.05
N LEU A 85 5.61 1.10 7.13
CA LEU A 85 4.62 0.10 7.49
C LEU A 85 4.10 0.38 8.89
N VAL A 86 2.79 0.41 9.04
CA VAL A 86 2.09 0.50 10.32
C VAL A 86 1.32 -0.79 10.56
N LEU A 87 1.49 -1.39 11.72
CA LEU A 87 0.66 -2.51 12.18
C LEU A 87 -0.27 -1.99 13.27
N VAL A 88 -1.55 -1.88 12.98
CA VAL A 88 -2.58 -1.50 13.95
C VAL A 88 -3.10 -2.77 14.61
N ASP A 89 -2.82 -2.96 15.89
CA ASP A 89 -3.12 -4.17 16.64
C ASP A 89 -4.62 -4.35 16.96
N ALA A 90 -4.98 -5.53 17.45
CA ALA A 90 -6.35 -5.89 17.79
C ALA A 90 -6.94 -4.95 18.84
N ALA A 91 -6.18 -4.60 19.88
CA ALA A 91 -6.65 -3.72 20.95
C ALA A 91 -7.01 -2.32 20.44
N ARG A 92 -6.19 -1.79 19.52
CA ARG A 92 -6.46 -0.50 18.90
C ARG A 92 -7.65 -0.55 17.95
N ILE A 93 -7.83 -1.67 17.23
CA ILE A 93 -9.00 -1.90 16.39
C ILE A 93 -10.28 -1.94 17.23
N ASP A 94 -10.27 -2.61 18.36
CA ASP A 94 -11.44 -2.68 19.27
C ASP A 94 -11.80 -1.31 19.86
N GLN A 95 -10.81 -0.47 20.15
CA GLN A 95 -11.05 0.90 20.63
C GLN A 95 -11.67 1.82 19.59
N LEU A 96 -11.25 1.71 18.33
CA LEU A 96 -11.57 2.66 17.26
C LEU A 96 -12.64 2.17 16.29
N ASN A 97 -12.90 0.89 16.22
CA ASN A 97 -13.44 0.08 15.13
C ASN A 97 -12.46 -0.04 13.94
N ILE A 98 -12.71 -1.07 13.10
CA ILE A 98 -11.83 -1.41 11.97
C ILE A 98 -11.67 -0.27 10.95
N TYR A 99 -12.73 0.50 10.71
CA TYR A 99 -12.70 1.61 9.76
C TYR A 99 -11.79 2.74 10.24
N GLN A 100 -12.00 3.21 11.47
CA GLN A 100 -11.20 4.31 12.03
C GLN A 100 -9.74 3.90 12.28
N ALA A 101 -9.51 2.66 12.71
CA ALA A 101 -8.18 2.09 12.88
C ALA A 101 -7.40 2.06 11.54
N THR A 102 -8.05 1.66 10.45
CA THR A 102 -7.45 1.70 9.10
C THR A 102 -7.10 3.14 8.70
N LEU A 103 -8.03 4.09 8.85
CA LEU A 103 -7.76 5.50 8.51
C LEU A 103 -6.65 6.11 9.37
N GLN A 104 -6.54 5.71 10.64
CA GLN A 104 -5.45 6.13 11.51
C GLN A 104 -4.12 5.59 10.98
N GLY A 105 -4.03 4.29 10.68
CA GLY A 105 -2.82 3.69 10.10
C GLY A 105 -2.40 4.37 8.80
N MET A 106 -3.36 4.74 7.93
CA MET A 106 -3.08 5.48 6.70
C MET A 106 -2.48 6.87 6.99
N ARG A 107 -3.02 7.62 7.98
CA ARG A 107 -2.43 8.91 8.38
C ARG A 107 -1.00 8.77 8.88
N GLU A 108 -0.75 7.79 9.72
CA GLU A 108 0.57 7.50 10.29
C GLU A 108 1.57 7.10 9.18
N ALA A 109 1.17 6.21 8.27
CA ALA A 109 2.00 5.77 7.16
C ALA A 109 2.36 6.95 6.22
N VAL A 110 1.39 7.80 5.86
CA VAL A 110 1.64 8.99 5.03
C VAL A 110 2.54 10.00 5.75
N ALA A 111 2.31 10.25 7.03
CA ALA A 111 3.13 11.20 7.80
C ALA A 111 4.61 10.76 7.83
N ALA A 112 4.87 9.46 7.97
CA ALA A 112 6.22 8.93 7.99
C ALA A 112 6.99 9.12 6.68
N VAL A 113 6.31 9.15 5.52
CA VAL A 113 6.94 9.34 4.19
C VAL A 113 6.75 10.74 3.61
N ALA A 114 6.11 11.67 4.34
CA ALA A 114 5.79 13.01 3.86
C ALA A 114 7.04 13.84 3.48
N HIS A 115 8.19 13.54 4.07
CA HIS A 115 9.46 14.19 3.72
C HIS A 115 9.94 13.85 2.29
N ALA A 116 9.45 12.78 1.70
CA ALA A 116 9.86 12.26 0.39
C ALA A 116 8.79 12.41 -0.70
N ALA A 117 7.56 12.81 -0.36
CA ALA A 117 6.43 12.90 -1.29
C ALA A 117 5.79 14.29 -1.26
N GLU A 118 5.06 14.62 -2.31
CA GLU A 118 4.33 15.89 -2.48
C GLU A 118 2.81 15.66 -2.48
N PHE A 119 2.38 14.41 -2.69
CA PHE A 119 0.98 14.04 -2.82
C PHE A 119 0.78 12.58 -2.39
N ALA A 120 -0.41 12.23 -1.90
CA ALA A 120 -0.76 10.86 -1.53
C ALA A 120 -1.91 10.32 -2.40
N ARG A 121 -1.79 9.05 -2.84
CA ARG A 121 -2.86 8.26 -3.45
C ARG A 121 -3.20 7.10 -2.54
N ILE A 122 -4.47 7.05 -2.14
CA ILE A 122 -4.98 6.07 -1.20
C ILE A 122 -5.81 5.05 -1.96
N ASP A 123 -5.55 3.75 -1.80
CA ASP A 123 -6.48 2.74 -2.33
C ASP A 123 -7.84 2.86 -1.65
N GLY A 124 -8.91 2.72 -2.45
CA GLY A 124 -10.28 2.81 -1.99
C GLY A 124 -10.99 4.11 -2.36
N ASN A 125 -12.01 4.46 -1.60
CA ASN A 125 -12.94 5.56 -1.93
C ASN A 125 -12.94 6.72 -0.93
N VAL A 126 -12.03 6.71 0.05
CA VAL A 126 -11.98 7.73 1.12
C VAL A 126 -10.56 8.22 1.35
N VAL A 127 -10.40 9.53 1.36
CA VAL A 127 -9.18 10.19 1.84
C VAL A 127 -9.30 10.42 3.34
N PRO A 128 -8.39 9.88 4.17
CA PRO A 128 -8.42 10.15 5.61
C PRO A 128 -8.31 11.65 5.90
N LYS A 129 -9.19 12.18 6.76
CA LYS A 129 -9.05 13.56 7.21
C LYS A 129 -7.76 13.74 8.02
N GLY A 130 -7.06 14.84 7.83
CA GLY A 130 -5.83 15.16 8.56
C GLY A 130 -4.60 14.42 8.04
N LEU A 131 -4.54 14.05 6.74
CA LEU A 131 -3.31 13.61 6.11
C LEU A 131 -2.24 14.71 6.16
N ALA A 132 -0.99 14.30 6.28
CA ALA A 132 0.16 15.20 6.23
C ALA A 132 0.46 15.76 4.82
N LEU A 133 -0.16 15.21 3.79
CA LEU A 133 -0.04 15.59 2.38
C LEU A 133 -1.42 15.81 1.77
N PRO A 134 -1.55 16.66 0.73
CA PRO A 134 -2.70 16.61 -0.16
C PRO A 134 -2.85 15.22 -0.75
N GLY A 135 -4.07 14.76 -0.99
CA GLY A 135 -4.25 13.41 -1.54
C GLY A 135 -5.59 13.18 -2.20
N GLU A 136 -5.67 12.07 -2.91
CA GLU A 136 -6.89 11.56 -3.54
C GLU A 136 -7.10 10.09 -3.21
N ALA A 137 -8.34 9.64 -3.25
CA ALA A 137 -8.70 8.23 -3.18
C ALA A 137 -8.82 7.67 -4.60
N LEU A 138 -8.30 6.47 -4.81
CA LEU A 138 -8.30 5.79 -6.11
C LEU A 138 -8.89 4.39 -5.94
N VAL A 139 -10.12 4.21 -6.40
CA VAL A 139 -10.80 2.91 -6.33
C VAL A 139 -10.08 1.90 -7.22
N GLY A 140 -9.65 0.78 -6.63
CA GLY A 140 -8.86 -0.24 -7.32
C GLY A 140 -7.46 0.24 -7.69
N GLY A 141 -6.90 1.15 -6.91
CA GLY A 141 -5.57 1.69 -7.09
C GLY A 141 -4.48 0.62 -7.06
N ASP A 142 -4.71 -0.46 -6.30
CA ASP A 142 -3.86 -1.66 -6.22
C ASP A 142 -3.70 -2.40 -7.57
N GLY A 143 -4.59 -2.15 -8.54
CA GLY A 143 -4.50 -2.68 -9.90
C GLY A 143 -3.97 -1.70 -10.96
N ILE A 144 -3.88 -0.39 -10.67
CA ILE A 144 -3.58 0.64 -11.68
C ILE A 144 -2.47 1.61 -11.29
N ASP A 145 -2.25 1.89 -10.01
CA ASP A 145 -1.20 2.79 -9.53
C ASP A 145 -0.01 2.01 -8.96
N ARG A 146 1.18 2.26 -9.47
CA ARG A 146 2.38 1.50 -9.11
C ARG A 146 2.83 1.69 -7.66
N ALA A 147 2.62 2.88 -7.10
CA ALA A 147 2.98 3.15 -5.71
C ALA A 147 1.99 2.45 -4.77
N ILE A 148 0.69 2.42 -5.13
CA ILE A 148 -0.33 1.67 -4.40
C ILE A 148 -0.10 0.15 -4.52
N MET A 149 0.20 -0.38 -5.73
CA MET A 149 0.60 -1.79 -5.92
C MET A 149 1.74 -2.19 -4.98
N ALA A 150 2.75 -1.33 -4.87
CA ALA A 150 3.88 -1.59 -3.99
C ALA A 150 3.48 -1.55 -2.50
N ALA A 151 2.63 -0.61 -2.10
CA ALA A 151 2.08 -0.54 -0.74
C ALA A 151 1.25 -1.78 -0.41
N SER A 152 0.40 -2.24 -1.34
CA SER A 152 -0.36 -3.49 -1.23
C SER A 152 0.53 -4.69 -0.95
N ILE A 153 1.62 -4.83 -1.71
CA ILE A 153 2.59 -5.92 -1.53
C ILE A 153 3.27 -5.83 -0.16
N ILE A 154 3.73 -4.63 0.26
CA ILE A 154 4.37 -4.43 1.58
C ILE A 154 3.40 -4.79 2.69
N ALA A 155 2.19 -4.26 2.68
CA ALA A 155 1.17 -4.53 3.69
C ALA A 155 0.82 -6.02 3.76
N LYS A 156 0.61 -6.66 2.60
CA LYS A 156 0.25 -8.08 2.51
C LYS A 156 1.35 -9.01 3.03
N VAL A 157 2.60 -8.80 2.61
CA VAL A 157 3.73 -9.63 3.04
C VAL A 157 3.97 -9.47 4.53
N ALA A 158 4.01 -8.24 5.03
CA ALA A 158 4.25 -7.98 6.45
C ALA A 158 3.17 -8.62 7.32
N ARG A 159 1.90 -8.50 6.93
CA ARG A 159 0.80 -9.12 7.64
C ARG A 159 0.86 -10.65 7.60
N ASP A 160 1.16 -11.23 6.44
CA ASP A 160 1.26 -12.70 6.32
C ASP A 160 2.39 -13.25 7.19
N ARG A 161 3.53 -12.57 7.30
CA ARG A 161 4.63 -12.90 8.22
C ARG A 161 4.18 -12.81 9.67
N TYR A 162 3.53 -11.71 10.07
CA TYR A 162 2.97 -11.57 11.42
C TYR A 162 2.03 -12.73 11.77
N MET A 163 1.17 -13.16 10.84
CA MET A 163 0.24 -14.27 11.07
C MET A 163 0.94 -15.64 11.15
N HIS A 164 2.14 -15.79 10.56
CA HIS A 164 2.99 -16.96 10.76
C HIS A 164 3.59 -16.98 12.17
N ASP A 165 4.18 -15.85 12.60
CA ASP A 165 4.76 -15.72 13.96
C ASP A 165 3.66 -15.89 15.03
N LEU A 166 2.44 -15.40 14.73
CA LEU A 166 1.29 -15.59 15.60
C LEU A 166 0.87 -17.06 15.69
N HIS A 167 0.98 -17.82 14.60
CA HIS A 167 0.68 -19.26 14.61
C HIS A 167 1.68 -20.03 15.48
N GLU A 168 2.96 -19.66 15.50
CA GLU A 168 3.95 -20.30 16.38
C GLU A 168 3.62 -20.10 17.86
N ARG A 169 3.09 -18.92 18.22
CA ARG A 169 2.64 -18.61 19.59
C ARG A 169 1.31 -19.23 19.98
N HIS A 170 0.42 -19.44 19.00
CA HIS A 170 -0.95 -19.90 19.16
C HIS A 170 -1.33 -20.96 18.10
N PRO A 171 -0.65 -22.14 18.08
CA PRO A 171 -0.81 -23.13 17.01
C PRO A 171 -2.20 -23.71 16.90
N GLN A 172 -2.96 -23.71 18.00
CA GLN A 172 -4.32 -24.26 18.08
C GLN A 172 -5.32 -23.56 17.13
N TYR A 173 -5.08 -22.29 16.75
CA TYR A 173 -6.00 -21.56 15.86
C TYR A 173 -5.71 -21.77 14.37
N GLY A 174 -4.52 -22.21 13.98
CA GLY A 174 -4.19 -22.44 12.57
C GLY A 174 -3.93 -21.16 11.75
N PHE A 175 -3.50 -20.07 12.37
CA PHE A 175 -3.29 -18.76 11.74
C PHE A 175 -2.36 -18.77 10.53
N ALA A 176 -1.38 -19.68 10.47
CA ALA A 176 -0.50 -19.83 9.31
C ALA A 176 -1.24 -20.23 8.03
N GLN A 177 -2.40 -20.87 8.13
CA GLN A 177 -3.20 -21.31 6.99
C GLN A 177 -4.16 -20.21 6.54
N HIS A 178 -5.07 -19.80 7.40
CA HIS A 178 -6.18 -18.91 7.05
C HIS A 178 -5.92 -17.42 7.39
N LYS A 179 -4.75 -17.07 7.92
CA LYS A 179 -4.35 -15.68 8.20
C LYS A 179 -5.36 -14.89 9.04
N GLY A 180 -6.07 -15.58 9.95
CA GLY A 180 -7.08 -14.99 10.82
C GLY A 180 -8.47 -14.80 10.20
N TYR A 181 -8.69 -15.19 8.94
CA TYR A 181 -10.03 -15.15 8.35
C TYR A 181 -10.97 -16.15 9.01
N GLY A 182 -12.28 -15.84 9.04
CA GLY A 182 -13.33 -16.65 9.67
C GLY A 182 -13.69 -17.92 8.89
N THR A 183 -12.68 -18.75 8.60
CA THR A 183 -12.88 -20.06 7.98
C THR A 183 -13.58 -21.03 8.95
N PRO A 184 -14.21 -22.12 8.47
CA PRO A 184 -14.78 -23.14 9.34
C PRO A 184 -13.79 -23.66 10.39
N ALA A 185 -12.52 -23.86 10.01
CA ALA A 185 -11.45 -24.29 10.92
C ALA A 185 -11.18 -23.27 12.02
N HIS A 186 -11.08 -21.99 11.68
CA HIS A 186 -10.86 -20.91 12.65
C HIS A 186 -12.04 -20.79 13.63
N LEU A 187 -13.28 -20.85 13.11
CA LEU A 187 -14.49 -20.79 13.93
C LEU A 187 -14.62 -22.02 14.87
N ALA A 188 -14.17 -23.20 14.42
CA ALA A 188 -14.11 -24.40 15.26
C ALA A 188 -13.09 -24.21 16.39
N ALA A 189 -11.89 -23.76 16.09
CA ALA A 189 -10.85 -23.47 17.08
C ALA A 189 -11.32 -22.41 18.12
N LEU A 190 -12.03 -21.37 17.67
CA LEU A 190 -12.61 -20.37 18.58
C LEU A 190 -13.66 -20.95 19.53
N ARG A 191 -14.49 -21.91 19.08
CA ARG A 191 -15.47 -22.58 19.96
C ARG A 191 -14.79 -23.48 21.00
N GLU A 192 -13.69 -24.11 20.63
CA GLU A 192 -12.95 -25.03 21.49
C GLU A 192 -12.06 -24.32 22.49
N HIS A 193 -11.31 -23.29 22.05
CA HIS A 193 -10.26 -22.67 22.85
C HIS A 193 -10.60 -21.25 23.32
N GLY A 194 -11.73 -20.67 22.88
CA GLY A 194 -12.04 -19.27 23.12
C GLY A 194 -11.16 -18.31 22.29
N PRO A 195 -11.31 -17.00 22.41
CA PRO A 195 -10.46 -16.03 21.76
C PRO A 195 -9.14 -15.81 22.52
N CYS A 196 -8.04 -15.58 21.81
CA CYS A 196 -6.81 -15.01 22.39
C CYS A 196 -6.79 -13.48 22.24
N SER A 197 -5.79 -12.80 22.80
CA SER A 197 -5.62 -11.34 22.76
C SER A 197 -5.50 -10.73 21.37
N GLU A 198 -5.26 -11.55 20.35
CA GLU A 198 -5.13 -11.09 18.97
C GLU A 198 -6.47 -11.13 18.19
N HIS A 199 -7.54 -11.67 18.79
CA HIS A 199 -8.89 -11.61 18.21
C HIS A 199 -9.54 -10.25 18.45
N ARG A 200 -10.42 -9.90 17.56
CA ARG A 200 -11.05 -8.58 17.51
C ARG A 200 -12.48 -8.66 16.93
#